data_aee7d36f4f98de62e3ac52ef30187d94
#
_entry.id   aee7d36f4f98de62e3ac52ef30187d94
#
_cell.length_a   1.000
_cell.length_b   1.000
_cell.length_c   1.000
_cell.angle_alpha   90.00
_cell.angle_beta   90.00
_cell.angle_gamma   90.00
#
_symmetry.space_group_name_H-M   'P 1'
#
loop_
_entity.id
_entity.type
_entity.pdbx_description
1 polymer ?
#
loop_
_entity_poly.entity_id
_entity_poly.type
_entity_poly.pdbx_seq_one_letter_code
_entity_poly.pdbx_strand_id
1 'polypeptide(L)'
;WCYFDTPTPDELNGDSWCYIGITPAPELLPSGWYDVGDSALTINISSSVDAEFYYTTNGDVPTYNDEIYTEPISFNSTTVLSIKALGNENWLPSKLIDRTYIINQDNYELPVFSVFTDSVNLWDEEEGIYIFGSVASSEYPYFGSNFWEPWSRWSRLEYFDGDKVKRAEEEFDLEIHGGWS
;
A
#
# COMPACT_ATOMS: atom_id res chain seq x y z
N TRP A 1 -19.80 4.51 -15.43
CA TRP A 1 -20.34 4.94 -14.14
C TRP A 1 -20.59 6.44 -14.16
N CYS A 2 -21.82 6.87 -13.76
CA CYS A 2 -22.15 8.29 -13.73
C CYS A 2 -22.48 8.68 -12.28
N TYR A 3 -21.97 9.83 -11.87
CA TYR A 3 -22.27 10.48 -10.60
C TYR A 3 -23.18 11.66 -10.85
N PHE A 4 -24.13 11.90 -9.98
CA PHE A 4 -25.07 13.01 -10.01
C PHE A 4 -24.90 13.83 -8.73
N ASP A 5 -24.71 15.12 -8.84
CA ASP A 5 -24.46 15.99 -7.68
C ASP A 5 -25.67 16.07 -6.73
N THR A 6 -26.88 15.91 -7.28
CA THR A 6 -28.11 15.96 -6.49
C THR A 6 -29.01 14.78 -6.85
N PRO A 7 -29.38 13.93 -5.87
CA PRO A 7 -30.36 12.87 -6.10
C PRO A 7 -31.73 13.49 -6.38
N THR A 8 -32.37 13.07 -7.48
CA THR A 8 -33.70 13.51 -7.90
C THR A 8 -34.62 12.30 -8.02
N PRO A 9 -35.18 11.78 -6.89
CA PRO A 9 -35.87 10.49 -6.88
C PRO A 9 -37.09 10.41 -7.81
N ASP A 10 -37.76 11.51 -8.09
CA ASP A 10 -39.01 11.59 -8.86
C ASP A 10 -38.90 12.41 -10.15
N GLU A 11 -37.68 12.83 -10.54
CA GLU A 11 -37.41 13.65 -11.72
C GLU A 11 -36.25 13.07 -12.55
N LEU A 12 -36.05 13.58 -13.76
CA LEU A 12 -34.85 13.29 -14.52
C LEU A 12 -33.63 13.85 -13.80
N ASN A 13 -32.63 12.99 -13.57
CA ASN A 13 -31.36 13.45 -13.01
C ASN A 13 -30.78 14.58 -13.86
N GLY A 14 -30.23 15.59 -13.17
CA GLY A 14 -29.57 16.74 -13.80
C GLY A 14 -28.23 16.36 -14.48
N ASP A 15 -27.33 17.32 -14.50
CA ASP A 15 -25.99 17.09 -15.07
C ASP A 15 -25.26 15.96 -14.36
N SER A 16 -24.62 15.10 -15.10
CA SER A 16 -23.89 13.95 -14.60
C SER A 16 -22.44 13.95 -15.07
N TRP A 17 -21.55 13.50 -14.19
CA TRP A 17 -20.17 13.16 -14.57
C TRP A 17 -20.10 11.67 -14.79
N CYS A 18 -19.71 11.25 -15.98
CA CYS A 18 -19.63 9.84 -16.36
C CYS A 18 -18.17 9.44 -16.60
N TYR A 19 -17.72 8.44 -15.89
CA TYR A 19 -16.41 7.84 -16.13
C TYR A 19 -16.49 6.81 -17.26
N ILE A 20 -15.47 6.78 -18.11
CA ILE A 20 -15.28 5.79 -19.17
C ILE A 20 -15.05 4.41 -18.57
N GLY A 21 -14.29 4.34 -17.46
CA GLY A 21 -13.97 3.10 -16.78
C GLY A 21 -13.00 3.30 -15.61
N ILE A 22 -12.45 2.19 -15.14
CA ILE A 22 -11.37 2.15 -14.15
C ILE A 22 -10.05 2.14 -14.92
N THR A 23 -9.10 2.98 -14.53
CA THR A 23 -7.76 3.00 -15.12
C THR A 23 -7.12 1.62 -14.99
N PRO A 24 -6.63 0.99 -16.08
CA PRO A 24 -5.89 -0.26 -15.98
C PRO A 24 -4.71 -0.14 -15.01
N ALA A 25 -4.52 -1.17 -14.18
CA ALA A 25 -3.34 -1.22 -13.32
C ALA A 25 -2.07 -1.31 -14.15
N PRO A 26 -0.95 -0.74 -13.69
CA PRO A 26 0.33 -0.84 -14.40
C PRO A 26 0.88 -2.26 -14.37
N GLU A 27 1.63 -2.61 -15.41
CA GLU A 27 2.44 -3.82 -15.44
C GLU A 27 3.88 -3.47 -15.06
N LEU A 28 4.44 -4.23 -14.13
CA LEU A 28 5.79 -4.06 -13.63
C LEU A 28 6.42 -5.40 -13.23
N LEU A 29 7.71 -5.38 -12.94
CA LEU A 29 8.45 -6.57 -12.50
C LEU A 29 7.74 -7.22 -11.29
N PRO A 30 7.56 -8.55 -11.24
CA PRO A 30 6.89 -9.22 -10.12
C PRO A 30 7.70 -9.11 -8.82
N SER A 31 7.03 -9.27 -7.68
CA SER A 31 7.67 -9.41 -6.38
C SER A 31 8.57 -10.64 -6.31
N GLY A 32 9.68 -10.54 -5.59
CA GLY A 32 10.60 -11.68 -5.42
C GLY A 32 12.01 -11.29 -5.01
N TRP A 33 12.92 -12.25 -5.15
CA TRP A 33 14.36 -12.10 -4.86
C TRP A 33 15.12 -11.75 -6.13
N TYR A 34 15.98 -10.75 -6.01
CA TYR A 34 16.80 -10.25 -7.10
C TYR A 34 18.25 -10.11 -6.64
N ASP A 35 19.16 -10.86 -7.26
CA ASP A 35 20.59 -10.68 -7.09
C ASP A 35 21.08 -9.73 -8.18
N VAL A 36 21.47 -8.53 -7.79
CA VAL A 36 21.96 -7.48 -8.69
C VAL A 36 23.43 -7.13 -8.43
N GLY A 37 24.07 -7.83 -7.49
CA GLY A 37 25.46 -7.53 -7.08
C GLY A 37 25.59 -6.08 -6.62
N ASP A 38 26.57 -5.36 -7.19
CA ASP A 38 26.81 -3.93 -6.92
C ASP A 38 25.95 -2.98 -7.77
N SER A 39 25.05 -3.51 -8.61
CA SER A 39 24.16 -2.73 -9.45
C SER A 39 22.84 -2.45 -8.75
N ALA A 40 21.98 -1.62 -9.36
CA ALA A 40 20.61 -1.39 -8.91
C ALA A 40 19.61 -2.24 -9.69
N LEU A 41 18.56 -2.69 -9.05
CA LEU A 41 17.37 -3.25 -9.71
C LEU A 41 16.57 -2.10 -10.33
N THR A 42 16.36 -2.13 -11.62
CA THR A 42 15.61 -1.10 -12.33
C THR A 42 14.20 -1.58 -12.68
N ILE A 43 13.19 -0.85 -12.22
CA ILE A 43 11.78 -1.14 -12.43
C ILE A 43 11.24 -0.24 -13.54
N ASN A 44 10.80 -0.87 -14.62
CA ASN A 44 10.05 -0.21 -15.67
C ASN A 44 8.56 -0.46 -15.44
N ILE A 45 7.77 0.59 -15.59
CA ILE A 45 6.32 0.53 -15.48
C ILE A 45 5.73 0.74 -16.87
N SER A 46 4.84 -0.14 -17.28
CA SER A 46 4.09 -0.02 -18.53
C SER A 46 2.59 0.00 -18.27
N SER A 47 1.85 0.69 -19.14
CA SER A 47 0.41 0.79 -19.08
C SER A 47 -0.17 0.71 -20.49
N SER A 48 -1.37 0.15 -20.59
CA SER A 48 -2.13 0.11 -21.85
C SER A 48 -2.84 1.43 -22.17
N VAL A 49 -2.83 2.38 -21.25
CA VAL A 49 -3.44 3.71 -21.39
C VAL A 49 -2.45 4.78 -20.95
N ASP A 50 -2.64 5.99 -21.47
CA ASP A 50 -1.91 7.17 -21.01
C ASP A 50 -2.50 7.61 -19.66
N ALA A 51 -1.78 7.34 -18.58
CA ALA A 51 -2.18 7.67 -17.21
C ALA A 51 -0.96 8.03 -16.37
N GLU A 52 -1.15 8.95 -15.43
CA GLU A 52 -0.15 9.28 -14.42
C GLU A 52 -0.21 8.26 -13.27
N PHE A 53 0.92 7.64 -12.96
CA PHE A 53 1.07 6.72 -11.84
C PHE A 53 1.85 7.37 -10.72
N TYR A 54 1.26 7.36 -9.54
CA TYR A 54 1.87 7.82 -8.29
C TYR A 54 2.38 6.63 -7.52
N TYR A 55 3.52 6.77 -6.85
CA TYR A 55 4.12 5.65 -6.11
C TYR A 55 4.74 6.09 -4.80
N THR A 56 4.84 5.12 -3.88
CA THR A 56 5.56 5.22 -2.60
C THR A 56 6.50 4.03 -2.44
N THR A 57 7.49 4.17 -1.56
CA THR A 57 8.46 3.10 -1.24
C THR A 57 8.51 2.74 0.24
N ASN A 58 7.50 3.16 0.99
CA ASN A 58 7.38 2.98 2.44
C ASN A 58 6.13 2.18 2.86
N GLY A 59 5.33 1.69 1.89
CA GLY A 59 4.11 0.93 2.13
C GLY A 59 2.84 1.75 2.24
N ASP A 60 2.93 3.09 2.22
CA ASP A 60 1.76 3.98 2.20
C ASP A 60 1.00 3.86 0.86
N VAL A 61 -0.30 4.09 0.89
CA VAL A 61 -1.09 4.19 -0.35
C VAL A 61 -0.76 5.50 -1.05
N PRO A 62 -0.34 5.47 -2.33
CA PRO A 62 0.02 6.68 -3.08
C PRO A 62 -1.14 7.68 -3.19
N THR A 63 -0.81 8.96 -3.00
CA THR A 63 -1.68 10.13 -3.11
C THR A 63 -1.17 11.11 -4.15
N TYR A 64 -1.90 12.19 -4.42
CA TYR A 64 -1.45 13.28 -5.31
C TYR A 64 -0.23 14.07 -4.80
N ASN A 65 0.19 13.84 -3.55
CA ASN A 65 1.37 14.48 -2.96
C ASN A 65 2.64 13.64 -3.09
N ASP A 66 2.51 12.41 -3.59
CA ASP A 66 3.62 11.46 -3.73
C ASP A 66 4.29 11.57 -5.10
N GLU A 67 5.34 10.81 -5.31
CA GLU A 67 6.13 10.87 -6.53
C GLU A 67 5.37 10.31 -7.74
N ILE A 68 5.50 11.00 -8.88
CA ILE A 68 4.95 10.55 -10.16
C ILE A 68 6.01 9.74 -10.90
N TYR A 69 5.62 8.60 -11.44
CA TYR A 69 6.48 7.81 -12.31
C TYR A 69 6.68 8.51 -13.66
N THR A 70 7.88 9.01 -13.90
CA THR A 70 8.29 9.65 -15.15
C THR A 70 9.46 8.96 -15.82
N GLU A 71 10.23 8.18 -15.05
CA GLU A 71 11.40 7.42 -15.51
C GLU A 71 11.57 6.14 -14.70
N PRO A 72 12.36 5.16 -15.18
CA PRO A 72 12.58 3.91 -14.45
C PRO A 72 13.09 4.11 -13.03
N ILE A 73 12.44 3.45 -12.07
CA ILE A 73 12.79 3.52 -10.64
C ILE A 73 13.92 2.51 -10.36
N SER A 74 14.94 2.91 -9.63
CA SER A 74 16.08 2.04 -9.32
C SER A 74 16.27 1.84 -7.83
N PHE A 75 16.42 0.56 -7.41
CA PHE A 75 16.64 0.15 -6.02
C PHE A 75 17.94 -0.62 -5.89
N ASN A 76 18.73 -0.32 -4.86
CA ASN A 76 19.95 -1.05 -4.49
C ASN A 76 19.84 -1.80 -3.15
N SER A 77 18.69 -1.74 -2.51
CA SER A 77 18.36 -2.44 -1.27
C SER A 77 16.93 -2.96 -1.31
N THR A 78 16.62 -3.93 -0.45
CA THR A 78 15.26 -4.45 -0.30
C THR A 78 14.28 -3.33 -0.10
N THR A 79 13.24 -3.29 -0.95
CA THR A 79 12.28 -2.20 -1.01
C THR A 79 10.88 -2.74 -1.29
N VAL A 80 9.88 -2.10 -0.72
CA VAL A 80 8.48 -2.23 -1.12
C VAL A 80 8.12 -1.10 -2.06
N LEU A 81 7.29 -1.37 -3.05
CA LEU A 81 6.78 -0.39 -4.00
C LEU A 81 5.26 -0.49 -4.04
N SER A 82 4.59 0.59 -3.68
CA SER A 82 3.14 0.74 -3.87
C SER A 82 2.89 1.73 -5.00
N ILE A 83 2.06 1.37 -5.98
CA ILE A 83 1.81 2.20 -7.16
C ILE A 83 0.36 2.17 -7.58
N LYS A 84 -0.15 3.31 -8.00
CA LYS A 84 -1.55 3.50 -8.40
C LYS A 84 -1.70 4.69 -9.34
N ALA A 85 -2.61 4.59 -10.33
CA ALA A 85 -3.15 5.77 -11.00
C ALA A 85 -4.28 6.33 -10.14
N LEU A 86 -4.27 7.63 -9.87
CA LEU A 86 -5.30 8.28 -9.03
C LEU A 86 -6.56 8.66 -9.80
N GLY A 87 -6.57 8.37 -11.11
CA GLY A 87 -7.67 8.71 -11.99
C GLY A 87 -7.59 10.14 -12.53
N ASN A 88 -8.60 10.54 -13.28
CA ASN A 88 -8.77 11.87 -13.82
C ASN A 88 -10.26 12.14 -14.07
N GLU A 89 -10.60 13.22 -14.79
CA GLU A 89 -11.99 13.59 -15.10
C GLU A 89 -12.79 12.48 -15.81
N ASN A 90 -12.12 11.58 -16.53
CA ASN A 90 -12.78 10.56 -17.35
C ASN A 90 -12.58 9.13 -16.83
N TRP A 91 -11.63 8.91 -15.90
CA TRP A 91 -11.28 7.59 -15.41
C TRP A 91 -11.24 7.53 -13.89
N LEU A 92 -11.81 6.46 -13.34
CA LEU A 92 -11.63 6.12 -11.93
C LEU A 92 -10.19 5.67 -11.64
N PRO A 93 -9.72 5.79 -10.39
CA PRO A 93 -8.40 5.28 -9.99
C PRO A 93 -8.18 3.81 -10.38
N SER A 94 -6.95 3.44 -10.64
CA SER A 94 -6.60 2.03 -10.86
C SER A 94 -6.67 1.21 -9.56
N LYS A 95 -6.61 -0.11 -9.68
CA LYS A 95 -6.23 -0.97 -8.56
C LYS A 95 -4.85 -0.54 -8.05
N LEU A 96 -4.66 -0.53 -6.72
CA LEU A 96 -3.36 -0.41 -6.08
C LEU A 96 -2.55 -1.68 -6.37
N ILE A 97 -1.29 -1.52 -6.71
CA ILE A 97 -0.33 -2.61 -6.88
C ILE A 97 0.79 -2.44 -5.88
N ASP A 98 1.00 -3.45 -5.06
CA ASP A 98 2.12 -3.56 -4.15
C ASP A 98 3.12 -4.60 -4.66
N ARG A 99 4.42 -4.32 -4.49
CA ARG A 99 5.50 -5.24 -4.86
C ARG A 99 6.62 -5.19 -3.84
N THR A 100 7.09 -6.36 -3.44
CA THR A 100 8.27 -6.52 -2.59
C THR A 100 9.44 -6.98 -3.44
N TYR A 101 10.49 -6.19 -3.48
CA TYR A 101 11.76 -6.53 -4.11
C TYR A 101 12.80 -6.80 -3.04
N ILE A 102 13.17 -8.08 -2.86
CA ILE A 102 14.17 -8.51 -1.90
C ILE A 102 15.50 -8.60 -2.64
N ILE A 103 16.42 -7.67 -2.34
CA ILE A 103 17.62 -7.43 -3.12
C ILE A 103 18.85 -7.90 -2.35
N ASN A 104 19.70 -8.72 -3.01
CA ASN A 104 20.97 -9.24 -2.48
C ASN A 104 20.84 -9.92 -1.10
N GLN A 105 19.75 -10.64 -0.85
CA GLN A 105 19.45 -11.30 0.42
C GLN A 105 19.42 -12.82 0.24
N ASP A 106 20.57 -13.44 0.09
CA ASP A 106 20.67 -14.88 -0.16
C ASP A 106 20.42 -15.75 1.08
N ASN A 107 20.54 -15.20 2.28
CA ASN A 107 20.57 -15.93 3.55
C ASN A 107 19.19 -16.13 4.21
N TYR A 108 18.09 -15.72 3.58
CA TYR A 108 16.77 -16.02 4.13
C TYR A 108 16.38 -17.48 3.85
N GLU A 109 16.34 -18.28 4.92
CA GLU A 109 15.87 -19.69 4.89
C GLU A 109 14.43 -19.83 5.40
N LEU A 110 13.88 -18.77 6.01
CA LEU A 110 12.54 -18.77 6.58
C LEU A 110 11.55 -18.12 5.59
N PRO A 111 10.26 -18.50 5.71
CA PRO A 111 9.19 -17.76 5.02
C PRO A 111 9.18 -16.28 5.37
N VAL A 112 8.81 -15.43 4.41
CA VAL A 112 8.75 -13.97 4.56
C VAL A 112 7.31 -13.51 4.41
N PHE A 113 6.85 -12.69 5.37
CA PHE A 113 5.63 -11.92 5.29
C PHE A 113 6.01 -10.46 5.07
N SER A 114 5.68 -9.91 3.92
CA SER A 114 5.82 -8.50 3.61
C SER A 114 4.48 -7.83 3.83
N VAL A 115 4.41 -6.95 4.83
CA VAL A 115 3.17 -6.27 5.23
C VAL A 115 3.25 -4.83 4.81
N PHE A 116 2.20 -4.36 4.14
CA PHE A 116 2.03 -2.99 3.65
C PHE A 116 0.87 -2.34 4.40
N THR A 117 1.11 -1.21 5.01
CA THR A 117 0.08 -0.38 5.63
C THR A 117 0.56 1.07 5.68
N ASP A 118 -0.37 2.01 5.69
CA ASP A 118 -0.01 3.42 5.81
C ASP A 118 0.72 3.66 7.14
N SER A 119 1.77 4.47 7.11
CA SER A 119 2.59 4.78 8.30
C SER A 119 1.76 5.38 9.44
N VAL A 120 0.71 6.13 9.13
CA VAL A 120 -0.26 6.67 10.10
C VAL A 120 -0.93 5.55 10.91
N ASN A 121 -1.21 4.41 10.28
CA ASN A 121 -1.84 3.26 10.94
C ASN A 121 -1.01 2.67 12.10
N LEU A 122 0.31 2.84 12.04
CA LEU A 122 1.23 2.30 13.07
C LEU A 122 1.73 3.39 14.02
N TRP A 123 2.05 4.57 13.51
CA TRP A 123 2.91 5.53 14.20
C TRP A 123 2.27 6.88 14.51
N ASP A 124 1.04 7.15 14.05
CA ASP A 124 0.33 8.39 14.39
C ASP A 124 -0.05 8.42 15.86
N GLU A 125 0.07 9.61 16.50
CA GLU A 125 -0.18 9.76 17.94
C GLU A 125 -1.64 9.48 18.33
N GLU A 126 -2.59 9.74 17.44
CA GLU A 126 -4.02 9.57 17.70
C GLU A 126 -4.57 8.25 17.15
N GLU A 127 -4.05 7.79 15.99
CA GLU A 127 -4.60 6.66 15.24
C GLU A 127 -3.68 5.46 15.15
N GLY A 128 -2.37 5.62 15.37
CA GLY A 128 -1.38 4.56 15.23
C GLY A 128 -1.54 3.46 16.28
N ILE A 129 -1.61 2.21 15.85
CA ILE A 129 -1.84 1.06 16.77
C ILE A 129 -0.57 0.58 17.47
N TYR A 130 0.62 1.06 17.08
CA TYR A 130 1.92 0.59 17.60
C TYR A 130 2.68 1.67 18.39
N ILE A 131 1.93 2.56 19.04
CA ILE A 131 2.48 3.71 19.79
C ILE A 131 1.74 3.89 21.12
N PHE A 132 2.35 4.63 22.05
CA PHE A 132 1.71 4.97 23.34
C PHE A 132 0.47 5.84 23.15
N GLY A 133 0.50 6.78 22.22
CA GLY A 133 -0.55 7.79 22.05
C GLY A 133 -0.52 8.87 23.15
N SER A 134 -1.42 9.84 23.02
CA SER A 134 -1.45 11.07 23.84
C SER A 134 -2.00 10.86 25.26
N VAL A 135 -2.73 9.79 25.52
CA VAL A 135 -3.43 9.54 26.81
C VAL A 135 -2.85 8.38 27.63
N ALA A 136 -1.71 7.86 27.22
CA ALA A 136 -1.05 6.75 27.91
C ALA A 136 -0.60 7.13 29.32
N SER A 137 -0.76 6.19 30.28
CA SER A 137 -0.13 6.29 31.61
C SER A 137 1.39 6.27 31.47
N SER A 138 2.09 7.03 32.30
CA SER A 138 3.56 6.98 32.39
C SER A 138 4.11 5.73 33.09
N GLU A 139 3.23 4.96 33.73
CA GLU A 139 3.61 3.76 34.52
C GLU A 139 3.17 2.49 33.78
N TYR A 140 4.01 1.45 33.86
CA TYR A 140 3.68 0.11 33.39
C TYR A 140 2.36 -0.37 34.01
N PRO A 141 1.45 -0.97 33.24
CA PRO A 141 1.56 -1.39 31.83
C PRO A 141 1.10 -0.34 30.81
N TYR A 142 1.19 0.94 31.10
CA TYR A 142 0.90 2.06 30.19
C TYR A 142 -0.55 2.08 29.71
N PHE A 143 -1.49 1.87 30.63
CA PHE A 143 -2.92 1.92 30.31
C PHE A 143 -3.30 3.22 29.61
N GLY A 144 -4.22 3.11 28.65
CA GLY A 144 -4.62 4.21 27.77
C GLY A 144 -3.73 4.37 26.54
N SER A 145 -2.68 3.55 26.37
CA SER A 145 -1.93 3.53 25.13
C SER A 145 -2.76 2.97 23.98
N ASN A 146 -2.49 3.45 22.78
CA ASN A 146 -3.18 3.02 21.56
C ASN A 146 -3.11 1.50 21.32
N PHE A 147 -1.99 0.87 21.69
CA PHE A 147 -1.84 -0.59 21.56
C PHE A 147 -2.70 -1.41 22.54
N TRP A 148 -3.41 -0.79 23.49
CA TRP A 148 -4.42 -1.43 24.32
C TRP A 148 -5.83 -1.36 23.73
N GLU A 149 -6.03 -0.48 22.74
CA GLU A 149 -7.33 -0.30 22.12
C GLU A 149 -7.62 -1.46 21.15
N PRO A 150 -8.87 -1.89 21.02
CA PRO A 150 -9.27 -2.96 20.09
C PRO A 150 -9.38 -2.42 18.65
N TRP A 151 -8.34 -1.75 18.20
CA TRP A 151 -8.32 -1.15 16.87
C TRP A 151 -7.70 -2.07 15.85
N SER A 152 -8.32 -2.14 14.67
CA SER A 152 -7.76 -2.74 13.49
C SER A 152 -7.41 -1.69 12.44
N ARG A 153 -6.43 -2.02 11.59
CA ARG A 153 -6.00 -1.17 10.48
C ARG A 153 -5.92 -1.97 9.21
N TRP A 154 -6.54 -1.44 8.17
CA TRP A 154 -6.45 -2.06 6.85
C TRP A 154 -5.01 -2.18 6.38
N SER A 155 -4.65 -3.36 5.93
CA SER A 155 -3.29 -3.72 5.53
C SER A 155 -3.31 -4.69 4.36
N ARG A 156 -2.18 -4.81 3.70
CA ARG A 156 -1.95 -5.73 2.58
C ARG A 156 -0.75 -6.61 2.89
N LEU A 157 -0.73 -7.79 2.32
CA LEU A 157 0.28 -8.81 2.60
C LEU A 157 0.75 -9.48 1.32
N GLU A 158 2.06 -9.66 1.16
CA GLU A 158 2.64 -10.67 0.30
C GLU A 158 3.33 -11.74 1.14
N TYR A 159 3.00 -13.01 0.89
CA TYR A 159 3.61 -14.15 1.56
C TYR A 159 4.52 -14.92 0.60
N PHE A 160 5.74 -15.15 1.03
CA PHE A 160 6.74 -15.97 0.33
C PHE A 160 7.12 -17.15 1.20
N ASP A 161 7.11 -18.35 0.62
CA ASP A 161 7.52 -19.56 1.34
C ASP A 161 9.04 -19.69 1.49
N GLY A 162 9.49 -20.78 2.15
CA GLY A 162 10.91 -21.05 2.35
C GLY A 162 11.69 -21.32 1.06
N ASP A 163 11.00 -21.61 -0.05
CA ASP A 163 11.59 -21.75 -1.38
C ASP A 163 11.65 -20.40 -2.14
N LYS A 164 11.41 -19.30 -1.46
CA LYS A 164 11.40 -17.93 -2.02
C LYS A 164 10.31 -17.69 -3.08
N VAL A 165 9.25 -18.47 -3.07
CA VAL A 165 8.13 -18.36 -4.02
C VAL A 165 6.97 -17.60 -3.38
N LYS A 166 6.47 -16.55 -4.07
CA LYS A 166 5.25 -15.87 -3.63
C LYS A 166 4.06 -16.81 -3.72
N ARG A 167 3.36 -17.05 -2.61
CA ARG A 167 2.22 -17.96 -2.49
C ARG A 167 0.89 -17.26 -2.27
N ALA A 168 0.91 -16.05 -1.69
CA ALA A 168 -0.31 -15.28 -1.44
C ALA A 168 -0.05 -13.78 -1.57
N GLU A 169 -1.12 -13.08 -1.89
CA GLU A 169 -1.27 -11.62 -1.86
C GLU A 169 -2.69 -11.36 -1.36
N GLU A 170 -2.84 -10.77 -0.16
CA GLU A 170 -4.12 -10.63 0.52
C GLU A 170 -4.27 -9.25 1.16
N GLU A 171 -5.51 -8.81 1.31
CA GLU A 171 -5.90 -7.67 2.14
C GLU A 171 -6.46 -8.18 3.46
N PHE A 172 -6.13 -7.53 4.57
CA PHE A 172 -6.53 -7.96 5.91
C PHE A 172 -6.56 -6.80 6.90
N ASP A 173 -7.20 -7.02 8.05
CA ASP A 173 -7.19 -6.10 9.17
C ASP A 173 -6.06 -6.49 10.13
N LEU A 174 -5.10 -5.58 10.31
CA LEU A 174 -3.98 -5.72 11.23
C LEU A 174 -4.36 -5.23 12.62
N GLU A 175 -4.14 -6.05 13.63
CA GLU A 175 -4.38 -5.74 15.03
C GLU A 175 -3.15 -6.03 15.86
N ILE A 176 -2.97 -5.28 16.97
CA ILE A 176 -2.01 -5.64 17.99
C ILE A 176 -2.67 -6.66 18.90
N HIS A 177 -2.03 -7.82 19.05
CA HIS A 177 -2.51 -8.88 19.92
C HIS A 177 -1.42 -9.26 20.92
N GLY A 178 -1.80 -9.40 22.19
CA GLY A 178 -0.90 -9.80 23.25
C GLY A 178 -1.56 -9.66 24.61
N GLY A 179 -0.90 -10.20 25.62
CA GLY A 179 -1.29 -10.05 27.01
C GLY A 179 -0.19 -9.33 27.79
N TRP A 180 -0.25 -9.44 29.08
CA TRP A 180 0.67 -8.86 30.05
C TRP A 180 2.09 -9.46 30.01
N SER A 181 2.69 -9.61 28.87
CA SER A 181 4.04 -10.18 28.75
C SER A 181 5.11 -9.11 28.58
#